data_3b7cdd2ebf5f43e08117974485f57dc1
#
_entry.id   3b7cdd2ebf5f43e08117974485f57dc1
#
_cell.length_a   1.000
_cell.length_b   1.000
_cell.length_c   1.000
_cell.angle_alpha   90.00
_cell.angle_beta   90.00
_cell.angle_gamma   90.00
#
_symmetry.space_group_name_H-M   'P 1'
#
loop_
_entity.id
_entity.type
_entity.pdbx_description
1 polymer ?
#
loop_
_entity_poly.entity_id
_entity_poly.type
_entity_poly.pdbx_seq_one_letter_code
_entity_poly.pdbx_strand_id
1 'polypeptide(L)'
;MFDRPIFTNRACLTAVLCALFCGSLAFAVQMKEDPNGFEGIPWGATLSESETFGKVEDAGRLKTYELKGGPPSFGSAKVESMRFTTVDDRFARVTVRYQGKETHDQLLAFLQSRYGPLDRTPGQFAGGTVKIFAWQGVETEVSLRYETRTDRGIIFFENSLLASRIEGAMAPEQDLGGATY
;
A
#
# COMPACT_ATOMS: atom_id res chain seq x y z
N MET A 1 -19.24 -25.47 -64.84
CA MET A 1 -20.21 -25.16 -63.81
C MET A 1 -19.65 -25.77 -62.53
N PHE A 2 -18.76 -25.02 -61.84
CA PHE A 2 -18.11 -25.46 -60.59
C PHE A 2 -18.23 -24.33 -59.58
N ASP A 3 -19.11 -24.51 -58.61
CA ASP A 3 -19.30 -23.64 -57.48
C ASP A 3 -18.10 -23.80 -56.55
N ARG A 4 -17.49 -22.67 -56.15
CA ARG A 4 -16.50 -22.60 -55.07
C ARG A 4 -17.18 -22.04 -53.82
N PRO A 5 -17.11 -22.72 -52.66
CA PRO A 5 -17.59 -22.13 -51.43
C PRO A 5 -16.59 -21.10 -50.88
N ILE A 6 -17.12 -19.92 -50.58
CA ILE A 6 -16.41 -18.83 -49.93
C ILE A 6 -16.34 -19.17 -48.42
N PHE A 7 -15.17 -19.62 -47.95
CA PHE A 7 -14.89 -19.72 -46.52
C PHE A 7 -14.62 -18.32 -45.94
N THR A 8 -15.58 -17.75 -45.27
CA THR A 8 -15.45 -16.51 -44.53
C THR A 8 -14.67 -16.76 -43.23
N ASN A 9 -13.44 -16.23 -43.22
CA ASN A 9 -12.49 -16.28 -42.10
C ASN A 9 -12.94 -15.33 -40.99
N ARG A 10 -13.95 -15.72 -40.18
CA ARG A 10 -14.47 -14.96 -39.03
C ARG A 10 -13.80 -15.35 -37.71
N ALA A 11 -12.89 -16.31 -37.70
CA ALA A 11 -12.27 -16.85 -36.50
C ALA A 11 -10.98 -16.13 -36.05
N CYS A 12 -10.40 -15.22 -36.86
CA CYS A 12 -9.13 -14.55 -36.52
C CYS A 12 -9.25 -13.17 -35.85
N LEU A 13 -10.45 -12.58 -35.79
CA LEU A 13 -10.59 -11.21 -35.25
C LEU A 13 -10.83 -11.17 -33.71
N THR A 14 -11.24 -12.29 -33.12
CA THR A 14 -11.54 -12.33 -31.67
C THR A 14 -10.30 -12.58 -30.80
N ALA A 15 -9.20 -13.09 -31.35
CA ALA A 15 -7.98 -13.39 -30.60
C ALA A 15 -7.07 -12.16 -30.37
N VAL A 16 -7.24 -11.08 -31.15
CA VAL A 16 -6.37 -9.88 -31.04
C VAL A 16 -6.89 -8.86 -30.00
N LEU A 17 -8.16 -8.94 -29.62
CA LEU A 17 -8.75 -7.98 -28.68
C LEU A 17 -8.53 -8.33 -27.19
N CYS A 18 -8.09 -9.56 -26.86
CA CYS A 18 -7.78 -9.97 -25.49
C CYS A 18 -6.36 -9.60 -25.02
N ALA A 19 -5.47 -9.18 -25.92
CA ALA A 19 -4.07 -8.90 -25.59
C ALA A 19 -3.83 -7.43 -25.12
N LEU A 20 -4.83 -6.56 -25.15
CA LEU A 20 -4.68 -5.13 -24.82
C LEU A 20 -5.12 -4.77 -23.39
N PHE A 21 -5.55 -5.74 -22.59
CA PHE A 21 -5.85 -5.55 -21.16
C PHE A 21 -4.77 -6.09 -20.21
N CYS A 22 -3.52 -6.17 -20.65
CA CYS A 22 -2.39 -6.24 -19.72
C CYS A 22 -2.22 -4.86 -19.10
N GLY A 23 -3.09 -4.55 -18.12
CA GLY A 23 -2.94 -3.39 -17.26
C GLY A 23 -1.50 -3.38 -16.75
N SER A 24 -0.84 -2.26 -16.87
CA SER A 24 0.49 -2.01 -16.33
C SER A 24 0.44 -2.32 -14.83
N LEU A 25 0.82 -3.54 -14.45
CA LEU A 25 1.17 -3.85 -13.08
C LEU A 25 2.35 -2.93 -12.76
N ALA A 26 2.12 -1.91 -11.97
CA ALA A 26 3.20 -1.13 -11.38
C ALA A 26 3.96 -2.11 -10.47
N PHE A 27 5.03 -2.70 -11.00
CA PHE A 27 5.84 -3.64 -10.24
C PHE A 27 6.58 -2.86 -9.16
N ALA A 28 6.30 -3.17 -7.89
CA ALA A 28 7.11 -2.70 -6.79
C ALA A 28 8.57 -3.15 -6.96
N VAL A 29 9.51 -2.34 -6.49
CA VAL A 29 10.92 -2.76 -6.44
C VAL A 29 11.07 -3.83 -5.35
N GLN A 30 11.76 -4.93 -5.68
CA GLN A 30 12.10 -5.94 -4.68
C GLN A 30 13.01 -5.33 -3.60
N MET A 31 12.63 -5.45 -2.33
CA MET A 31 13.45 -4.99 -1.21
C MET A 31 14.76 -5.74 -1.12
N LYS A 32 15.84 -5.04 -0.77
CA LYS A 32 17.14 -5.67 -0.47
C LYS A 32 17.06 -6.57 0.77
N GLU A 33 16.30 -6.12 1.77
CA GLU A 33 16.08 -6.81 3.03
C GLU A 33 14.67 -6.51 3.50
N ASP A 34 13.90 -7.56 3.83
CA ASP A 34 12.56 -7.42 4.40
C ASP A 34 12.69 -7.20 5.91
N PRO A 35 12.16 -6.10 6.44
CA PRO A 35 12.22 -5.83 7.88
C PRO A 35 11.33 -6.76 8.73
N ASN A 36 10.42 -7.53 8.12
CA ASN A 36 9.43 -8.39 8.80
C ASN A 36 8.66 -7.66 9.93
N GLY A 37 8.44 -6.36 9.76
CA GLY A 37 7.87 -5.48 10.77
C GLY A 37 8.18 -4.01 10.51
N PHE A 38 8.02 -3.20 11.55
CA PHE A 38 8.31 -1.78 11.50
C PHE A 38 9.07 -1.33 12.75
N GLU A 39 10.28 -0.75 12.57
CA GLU A 39 11.13 -0.21 13.65
C GLU A 39 11.32 -1.19 14.83
N GLY A 40 11.58 -2.46 14.52
CA GLY A 40 11.80 -3.52 15.50
C GLY A 40 10.52 -4.14 16.08
N ILE A 41 9.35 -3.70 15.67
CA ILE A 41 8.07 -4.30 16.05
C ILE A 41 7.68 -5.30 14.96
N PRO A 42 7.64 -6.61 15.23
CA PRO A 42 7.30 -7.60 14.21
C PRO A 42 5.82 -7.51 13.80
N TRP A 43 5.54 -7.85 12.56
CA TRP A 43 4.16 -8.00 12.11
C TRP A 43 3.40 -9.03 12.96
N GLY A 44 2.14 -8.77 13.23
CA GLY A 44 1.30 -9.63 14.07
C GLY A 44 1.48 -9.43 15.57
N ALA A 45 2.37 -8.54 16.02
CA ALA A 45 2.53 -8.21 17.43
C ALA A 45 1.26 -7.59 18.02
N THR A 46 1.04 -7.78 19.32
CA THR A 46 -0.03 -7.12 20.07
C THR A 46 0.46 -5.77 20.60
N LEU A 47 -0.21 -4.67 20.23
CA LEU A 47 0.19 -3.31 20.65
C LEU A 47 -0.52 -2.85 21.92
N SER A 48 -1.66 -3.43 22.28
CA SER A 48 -2.50 -3.02 23.41
C SER A 48 -1.83 -3.18 24.77
N GLU A 49 -0.85 -4.06 24.88
CA GLU A 49 -0.10 -4.36 26.11
C GLU A 49 1.12 -3.46 26.30
N SER A 50 1.49 -2.69 25.27
CA SER A 50 2.67 -1.83 25.32
C SER A 50 2.36 -0.47 25.96
N GLU A 51 3.15 -0.09 26.96
CA GLU A 51 3.06 1.24 27.57
C GLU A 51 3.44 2.38 26.60
N THR A 52 4.13 2.07 25.52
CA THR A 52 4.61 3.04 24.52
C THR A 52 3.47 3.57 23.64
N PHE A 53 2.41 2.77 23.46
CA PHE A 53 1.31 3.12 22.59
C PHE A 53 0.06 3.61 23.34
N GLY A 54 -0.63 4.58 22.76
CA GLY A 54 -1.96 5.00 23.14
C GLY A 54 -2.96 4.63 22.05
N LYS A 55 -4.05 3.94 22.41
CA LYS A 55 -5.14 3.66 21.46
C LYS A 55 -5.89 4.96 21.19
N VAL A 56 -5.98 5.35 19.91
CA VAL A 56 -6.65 6.58 19.47
C VAL A 56 -7.96 6.33 18.75
N GLU A 57 -8.14 5.11 18.22
CA GLU A 57 -9.37 4.71 17.53
C GLU A 57 -9.65 3.23 17.77
N ASP A 58 -10.95 2.88 17.93
CA ASP A 58 -11.42 1.53 18.08
C ASP A 58 -12.66 1.32 17.20
N ALA A 59 -12.48 0.65 16.08
CA ALA A 59 -13.52 0.28 15.14
C ALA A 59 -13.71 -1.26 15.14
N GLY A 60 -13.80 -1.85 16.31
CA GLY A 60 -14.00 -3.28 16.49
C GLY A 60 -12.77 -4.10 16.08
N ARG A 61 -12.80 -4.67 14.88
CA ARG A 61 -11.68 -5.46 14.36
C ARG A 61 -10.43 -4.61 14.06
N LEU A 62 -10.63 -3.32 13.72
CA LEU A 62 -9.55 -2.38 13.45
C LEU A 62 -9.36 -1.48 14.68
N LYS A 63 -8.12 -1.44 15.16
CA LYS A 63 -7.73 -0.50 16.22
C LYS A 63 -6.52 0.28 15.77
N THR A 64 -6.51 1.58 16.06
CA THR A 64 -5.42 2.48 15.70
C THR A 64 -4.75 3.00 16.95
N TYR A 65 -3.43 3.03 16.94
CA TYR A 65 -2.58 3.46 18.02
C TYR A 65 -1.63 4.56 17.54
N GLU A 66 -1.22 5.42 18.46
CA GLU A 66 -0.14 6.39 18.25
C GLU A 66 0.89 6.26 19.39
N LEU A 67 2.12 6.72 19.14
CA LEU A 67 3.14 6.77 20.18
C LEU A 67 2.78 7.84 21.22
N LYS A 68 2.87 7.50 22.50
CA LYS A 68 2.75 8.47 23.58
C LYS A 68 3.99 9.38 23.58
N GLY A 69 3.81 10.67 23.35
CA GLY A 69 4.92 11.64 23.33
C GLY A 69 4.98 12.46 22.05
N GLY A 70 4.02 12.28 21.14
CA GLY A 70 3.88 13.09 19.93
C GLY A 70 4.45 12.43 18.67
N PRO A 71 4.32 13.10 17.53
CA PRO A 71 4.76 12.55 16.27
C PRO A 71 6.27 12.36 16.28
N PRO A 72 6.76 11.15 15.98
CA PRO A 72 8.19 10.88 15.95
C PRO A 72 8.79 11.48 14.67
N SER A 73 10.12 11.62 14.69
CA SER A 73 10.85 11.71 13.43
C SER A 73 10.90 10.32 12.78
N PHE A 74 10.79 10.28 11.45
CA PHE A 74 11.03 9.06 10.69
C PHE A 74 12.30 9.24 9.85
N GLY A 75 13.32 8.45 10.16
CA GLY A 75 14.68 8.80 9.77
C GLY A 75 15.09 10.15 10.38
N SER A 76 15.53 11.08 9.54
CA SER A 76 15.85 12.47 9.96
C SER A 76 14.68 13.45 9.76
N ALA A 77 13.59 13.01 9.13
CA ALA A 77 12.47 13.87 8.74
C ALA A 77 11.43 13.97 9.87
N LYS A 78 10.94 15.19 10.10
CA LYS A 78 9.77 15.40 10.96
C LYS A 78 8.51 15.02 10.20
N VAL A 79 7.62 14.25 10.83
CA VAL A 79 6.36 13.83 10.23
C VAL A 79 5.17 14.39 11.02
N GLU A 80 4.02 14.54 10.36
CA GLU A 80 2.81 15.08 10.98
C GLU A 80 2.16 14.05 11.91
N SER A 81 2.12 12.79 11.49
CA SER A 81 1.56 11.70 12.29
C SER A 81 2.14 10.34 11.90
N MET A 82 2.15 9.43 12.86
CA MET A 82 2.49 8.03 12.65
C MET A 82 1.48 7.17 13.39
N ARG A 83 0.65 6.46 12.63
CA ARG A 83 -0.43 5.63 13.14
C ARG A 83 -0.14 4.16 12.90
N PHE A 84 -0.36 3.37 13.94
CA PHE A 84 -0.14 1.93 13.97
C PHE A 84 -1.50 1.25 14.00
N THR A 85 -1.83 0.47 12.98
CA THR A 85 -3.12 -0.19 12.86
C THR A 85 -2.99 -1.68 13.10
N THR A 86 -3.86 -2.21 13.95
CA THR A 86 -4.03 -3.65 14.16
C THR A 86 -5.35 -4.10 13.52
N VAL A 87 -5.36 -5.31 13.00
CA VAL A 87 -6.55 -6.05 12.59
C VAL A 87 -6.64 -7.34 13.40
N ASP A 88 -7.79 -7.57 14.03
CA ASP A 88 -7.99 -8.70 14.96
C ASP A 88 -6.87 -8.73 16.05
N ASP A 89 -6.54 -7.56 16.60
CA ASP A 89 -5.47 -7.31 17.58
C ASP A 89 -4.04 -7.60 17.09
N ARG A 90 -3.83 -7.88 15.81
CA ARG A 90 -2.52 -8.13 15.21
C ARG A 90 -2.02 -6.90 14.47
N PHE A 91 -0.81 -6.47 14.77
CA PHE A 91 -0.15 -5.35 14.10
C PHE A 91 0.03 -5.64 12.60
N ALA A 92 -0.51 -4.76 11.76
CA ALA A 92 -0.61 -5.02 10.33
C ALA A 92 -0.19 -3.86 9.44
N ARG A 93 -0.28 -2.59 9.93
CA ARG A 93 0.01 -1.41 9.10
C ARG A 93 0.57 -0.27 9.93
N VAL A 94 1.51 0.48 9.35
CA VAL A 94 1.87 1.82 9.82
C VAL A 94 1.55 2.82 8.72
N THR A 95 0.92 3.91 9.10
CA THR A 95 0.61 5.03 8.21
C THR A 95 1.37 6.26 8.69
N VAL A 96 2.30 6.76 7.89
CA VAL A 96 3.07 7.98 8.16
C VAL A 96 2.56 9.09 7.25
N ARG A 97 2.17 10.23 7.84
CA ARG A 97 1.74 11.43 7.10
C ARG A 97 2.76 12.53 7.28
N TYR A 98 3.04 13.24 6.20
CA TYR A 98 4.00 14.34 6.20
C TYR A 98 3.59 15.43 5.21
N GLN A 99 4.22 16.60 5.33
CA GLN A 99 4.03 17.74 4.45
C GLN A 99 5.37 18.35 4.05
N GLY A 100 5.41 18.90 2.85
CA GLY A 100 6.53 19.63 2.29
C GLY A 100 7.42 18.79 1.37
N LYS A 101 7.89 19.45 0.31
CA LYS A 101 8.76 18.83 -0.69
C LYS A 101 10.11 18.38 -0.10
N GLU A 102 10.70 19.19 0.77
CA GLU A 102 11.99 18.86 1.41
C GLU A 102 11.86 17.59 2.27
N THR A 103 10.78 17.50 3.08
CA THR A 103 10.45 16.31 3.86
C THR A 103 10.26 15.09 2.95
N HIS A 104 9.57 15.28 1.80
CA HIS A 104 9.40 14.22 0.81
C HIS A 104 10.74 13.71 0.28
N ASP A 105 11.62 14.60 -0.13
CA ASP A 105 12.92 14.25 -0.69
C ASP A 105 13.79 13.51 0.35
N GLN A 106 13.77 13.94 1.63
CA GLN A 106 14.46 13.27 2.74
C GLN A 106 13.92 11.85 2.99
N LEU A 107 12.58 11.72 3.06
CA LEU A 107 11.93 10.41 3.28
C LEU A 107 12.16 9.47 2.11
N LEU A 108 12.07 9.96 0.88
CA LEU A 108 12.33 9.15 -0.32
C LEU A 108 13.79 8.66 -0.34
N ALA A 109 14.76 9.53 -0.04
CA ALA A 109 16.16 9.15 0.05
C ALA A 109 16.40 8.11 1.17
N PHE A 110 15.78 8.29 2.33
CA PHE A 110 15.84 7.34 3.43
C PHE A 110 15.30 5.97 3.05
N LEU A 111 14.11 5.90 2.43
CA LEU A 111 13.49 4.65 2.00
C LEU A 111 14.34 3.95 0.92
N GLN A 112 14.88 4.69 -0.05
CA GLN A 112 15.77 4.14 -1.06
C GLN A 112 17.07 3.57 -0.47
N SER A 113 17.63 4.24 0.53
CA SER A 113 18.85 3.74 1.21
C SER A 113 18.58 2.43 1.95
N ARG A 114 17.40 2.28 2.53
CA ARG A 114 17.00 1.13 3.34
C ARG A 114 16.49 -0.04 2.49
N TYR A 115 15.61 0.23 1.53
CA TYR A 115 14.91 -0.81 0.76
C TYR A 115 15.45 -1.02 -0.65
N GLY A 116 16.27 -0.12 -1.13
CA GLY A 116 16.89 -0.19 -2.44
C GLY A 116 16.48 0.97 -3.37
N PRO A 117 17.33 1.29 -4.36
CA PRO A 117 17.07 2.38 -5.28
C PRO A 117 15.88 2.07 -6.19
N LEU A 118 15.15 3.12 -6.55
CA LEU A 118 14.10 3.07 -7.54
C LEU A 118 14.71 3.37 -8.91
N ASP A 119 15.28 2.36 -9.55
CA ASP A 119 15.83 2.49 -10.89
C ASP A 119 14.71 2.50 -11.91
N ARG A 120 14.44 3.65 -12.50
CA ARG A 120 13.68 3.99 -13.73
C ARG A 120 12.49 3.10 -14.17
N THR A 121 12.27 1.97 -13.56
CA THR A 121 11.24 0.97 -13.78
C THR A 121 10.97 0.18 -12.51
N PRO A 122 10.10 -0.74 -12.48
CA PRO A 122 8.79 -0.76 -11.86
C PRO A 122 8.86 -0.23 -10.41
N GLY A 123 7.82 0.31 -9.86
CA GLY A 123 7.77 0.88 -8.51
C GLY A 123 7.64 2.40 -8.51
N GLN A 124 7.67 3.05 -9.67
CA GLN A 124 7.38 4.46 -9.80
C GLN A 124 6.22 4.69 -10.75
N PHE A 125 5.21 5.40 -10.28
CA PHE A 125 4.13 5.92 -11.10
C PHE A 125 4.05 7.43 -10.89
N ALA A 126 4.11 8.20 -11.97
CA ALA A 126 3.86 9.63 -11.96
C ALA A 126 2.73 9.94 -12.95
N GLY A 127 1.52 10.11 -12.41
CA GLY A 127 0.35 10.50 -13.16
C GLY A 127 -0.15 11.87 -12.71
N GLY A 128 0.01 12.90 -13.55
CA GLY A 128 -0.41 14.25 -13.18
C GLY A 128 0.34 14.78 -11.95
N THR A 129 -0.40 15.09 -10.88
CA THR A 129 0.14 15.66 -9.64
C THR A 129 0.54 14.61 -8.59
N VAL A 130 0.28 13.34 -8.83
CA VAL A 130 0.54 12.25 -7.87
C VAL A 130 1.75 11.44 -8.29
N LYS A 131 2.68 11.25 -7.36
CA LYS A 131 3.82 10.32 -7.49
C LYS A 131 3.63 9.17 -6.52
N ILE A 132 3.85 7.95 -6.98
CA ILE A 132 3.77 6.74 -6.17
C ILE A 132 5.08 5.98 -6.33
N PHE A 133 5.63 5.50 -5.21
CA PHE A 133 6.83 4.70 -5.12
C PHE A 133 6.53 3.48 -4.27
N ALA A 134 6.95 2.30 -4.68
CA ALA A 134 6.64 1.07 -3.99
C ALA A 134 7.82 0.09 -3.91
N TRP A 135 7.96 -0.56 -2.78
CA TRP A 135 8.94 -1.63 -2.51
C TRP A 135 8.19 -2.85 -1.97
N GLN A 136 8.56 -4.02 -2.42
CA GLN A 136 7.96 -5.28 -2.04
C GLN A 136 9.00 -6.20 -1.40
N GLY A 137 8.76 -6.61 -0.16
CA GLY A 137 9.46 -7.70 0.53
C GLY A 137 8.67 -9.00 0.45
N VAL A 138 9.04 -9.97 1.28
CA VAL A 138 8.32 -11.24 1.42
C VAL A 138 7.04 -11.05 2.25
N GLU A 139 7.16 -10.36 3.36
CA GLU A 139 6.05 -10.07 4.28
C GLU A 139 5.69 -8.59 4.37
N THR A 140 6.57 -7.72 3.90
CA THR A 140 6.42 -6.27 4.02
C THR A 140 6.23 -5.62 2.66
N GLU A 141 5.23 -4.76 2.54
CA GLU A 141 5.08 -3.82 1.45
C GLU A 141 5.24 -2.40 1.96
N VAL A 142 5.99 -1.57 1.22
CA VAL A 142 6.12 -0.14 1.50
C VAL A 142 5.67 0.65 0.28
N SER A 143 4.71 1.54 0.46
CA SER A 143 4.28 2.46 -0.59
C SER A 143 4.33 3.90 -0.09
N LEU A 144 4.95 4.77 -0.90
CA LEU A 144 5.00 6.21 -0.66
C LEU A 144 4.21 6.91 -1.77
N ARG A 145 3.22 7.69 -1.36
CA ARG A 145 2.43 8.54 -2.25
C ARG A 145 2.67 10.00 -1.91
N TYR A 146 2.92 10.83 -2.92
CA TYR A 146 3.12 12.25 -2.78
C TYR A 146 2.29 13.04 -3.78
N GLU A 147 1.52 14.00 -3.29
CA GLU A 147 0.69 14.91 -4.09
C GLU A 147 1.40 16.26 -4.21
N THR A 148 1.92 16.56 -5.39
CA THR A 148 2.75 17.75 -5.64
C THR A 148 1.99 19.06 -5.55
N ARG A 149 0.67 19.06 -5.72
CA ARG A 149 -0.15 20.27 -5.66
C ARG A 149 -0.40 20.73 -4.23
N THR A 150 -0.50 19.82 -3.30
CA THR A 150 -0.79 20.08 -1.89
C THR A 150 0.44 19.94 -1.01
N ASP A 151 1.58 19.50 -1.58
CA ASP A 151 2.81 19.14 -0.87
C ASP A 151 2.60 18.13 0.25
N ARG A 152 1.60 17.24 0.10
CA ARG A 152 1.27 16.22 1.11
C ARG A 152 1.72 14.84 0.67
N GLY A 153 2.25 14.11 1.61
CA GLY A 153 2.65 12.73 1.41
C GLY A 153 2.13 11.79 2.47
N ILE A 154 2.01 10.54 2.07
CA ILE A 154 1.62 9.43 2.93
C ILE A 154 2.49 8.23 2.59
N ILE A 155 2.98 7.54 3.63
CA ILE A 155 3.69 6.28 3.49
C ILE A 155 2.89 5.21 4.22
N PHE A 156 2.70 4.08 3.56
CA PHE A 156 2.17 2.87 4.18
C PHE A 156 3.28 1.84 4.28
N PHE A 157 3.39 1.24 5.44
CA PHE A 157 4.12 0.01 5.69
C PHE A 157 3.08 -1.02 6.06
N GLU A 158 3.04 -2.14 5.35
CA GLU A 158 1.99 -3.12 5.50
C GLU A 158 2.55 -4.54 5.54
N ASN A 159 1.92 -5.37 6.36
CA ASN A 159 2.11 -6.80 6.22
C ASN A 159 1.29 -7.31 5.04
N SER A 160 1.94 -7.91 4.05
CA SER A 160 1.31 -8.38 2.81
C SER A 160 0.16 -9.37 3.04
N LEU A 161 0.24 -10.19 4.12
CA LEU A 161 -0.78 -11.19 4.43
C LEU A 161 -1.98 -10.58 5.18
N LEU A 162 -1.76 -9.53 5.98
CA LEU A 162 -2.80 -8.88 6.79
C LEU A 162 -3.47 -7.70 6.08
N ALA A 163 -2.86 -7.16 5.02
CA ALA A 163 -3.39 -6.02 4.27
C ALA A 163 -4.81 -6.27 3.75
N SER A 164 -5.07 -7.43 3.16
CA SER A 164 -6.39 -7.83 2.68
C SER A 164 -7.45 -7.90 3.79
N ARG A 165 -7.05 -8.21 5.02
CA ARG A 165 -7.97 -8.22 6.18
C ARG A 165 -8.34 -6.81 6.62
N ILE A 166 -7.42 -5.85 6.50
CA ILE A 166 -7.69 -4.44 6.76
C ILE A 166 -8.73 -3.93 5.75
N GLU A 167 -8.54 -4.22 4.47
CA GLU A 167 -9.49 -3.82 3.42
C GLU A 167 -10.87 -4.44 3.65
N GLY A 168 -10.93 -5.73 3.98
CA GLY A 168 -12.18 -6.40 4.32
C GLY A 168 -12.86 -5.84 5.57
N ALA A 169 -12.11 -5.34 6.56
CA ALA A 169 -12.67 -4.73 7.76
C ALA A 169 -13.09 -3.26 7.54
N MET A 170 -12.58 -2.60 6.49
CA MET A 170 -13.00 -1.25 6.08
C MET A 170 -14.19 -1.25 5.12
N ALA A 171 -14.46 -2.39 4.48
CA ALA A 171 -15.62 -2.51 3.59
C ALA A 171 -16.92 -2.33 4.42
N PRO A 172 -17.88 -1.50 3.97
CA PRO A 172 -19.17 -1.42 4.63
C PRO A 172 -19.78 -2.82 4.63
N GLU A 173 -20.30 -3.27 5.79
CA GLU A 173 -21.09 -4.50 5.86
C GLU A 173 -22.19 -4.37 4.80
N GLN A 174 -22.09 -5.18 3.76
CA GLN A 174 -23.21 -5.34 2.84
C GLN A 174 -24.29 -6.03 3.65
N ASP A 175 -25.25 -5.24 4.11
CA ASP A 175 -26.50 -5.74 4.68
C ASP A 175 -27.14 -6.63 3.60
N LEU A 176 -26.85 -7.93 3.70
CA LEU A 176 -27.59 -8.96 2.98
C LEU A 176 -28.96 -9.04 3.64
N GLY A 177 -29.72 -7.94 3.52
CA GLY A 177 -31.09 -7.86 3.92
C GLY A 177 -31.82 -9.08 3.39
N GLY A 178 -32.13 -9.98 4.31
CA GLY A 178 -32.82 -11.23 4.03
C GLY A 178 -34.09 -10.98 3.26
N ALA A 179 -34.10 -11.40 2.02
CA ALA A 179 -35.33 -11.66 1.32
C ALA A 179 -35.98 -12.85 2.00
N THR A 180 -36.77 -12.58 3.01
CA THR A 180 -37.80 -13.51 3.52
C THR A 180 -38.96 -13.50 2.53
N TYR A 181 -39.11 -14.58 1.79
CA TYR A 181 -40.30 -14.92 1.06
C TYR A 181 -41.26 -15.64 1.99
#